data_f3241205ffa25219a340ed81dce1cbc6
#
_entry.id   f3241205ffa25219a340ed81dce1cbc6
#
_cell.length_a   1.000
_cell.length_b   1.000
_cell.length_c   1.000
_cell.angle_alpha   90.00
_cell.angle_beta   90.00
_cell.angle_gamma   90.00
#
_symmetry.space_group_name_H-M   'P 1'
#
loop_
_entity.id
_entity.type
_entity.pdbx_description
1 polymer ?
#
loop_
_entity_poly.entity_id
_entity_poly.type
_entity_poly.pdbx_seq_one_letter_code
_entity_poly.pdbx_strand_id
1 'polypeptide(L)'
;GQIHVWNGHVCGILDVDTVGPGRRADDLACLVAHLSTVQRMNVPQADRMRQILTAWVPVFDSRVDPIELRLRSAAVAISLATGPYRSQEDNWQAETLSIVDAAEALVNQVA
;
A
#
# COMPACT_ATOMS: atom_id res chain seq x y z
N GLY A 1 12.32 -2.12 5.05
CA GLY A 1 11.62 -1.20 4.14
C GLY A 1 12.59 -0.26 3.44
N GLN A 2 12.14 0.38 2.39
CA GLN A 2 12.98 1.24 1.53
C GLN A 2 13.11 2.68 2.06
N ILE A 3 12.28 3.08 3.02
CA ILE A 3 12.33 4.40 3.64
C ILE A 3 12.92 4.28 5.03
N HIS A 4 14.02 4.98 5.27
CA HIS A 4 14.71 5.03 6.55
C HIS A 4 14.38 6.32 7.29
N VAL A 5 14.02 6.18 8.56
CA VAL A 5 13.65 7.30 9.43
C VAL A 5 14.57 7.31 10.65
N TRP A 6 15.10 8.49 10.98
CA TRP A 6 15.89 8.73 12.16
C TRP A 6 15.44 10.03 12.85
N ASN A 7 15.22 9.97 14.16
CA ASN A 7 14.73 11.12 14.94
C ASN A 7 13.49 11.82 14.34
N GLY A 8 12.54 11.04 13.79
CA GLY A 8 11.32 11.57 13.18
C GLY A 8 11.48 12.16 11.78
N HIS A 9 12.66 12.09 11.19
CA HIS A 9 12.95 12.61 9.85
C HIS A 9 13.34 11.47 8.91
N VAL A 10 12.90 11.56 7.65
CA VAL A 10 13.40 10.68 6.58
C VAL A 10 14.87 11.03 6.34
N CYS A 11 15.75 10.05 6.56
CA CYS A 11 17.21 10.20 6.41
C CYS A 11 17.76 9.40 5.23
N GLY A 12 16.97 8.52 4.62
CA GLY A 12 17.41 7.75 3.46
C GLY A 12 16.24 7.07 2.74
N ILE A 13 16.40 6.93 1.44
CA ILE A 13 15.52 6.14 0.58
C ILE A 13 16.43 5.20 -0.20
N LEU A 14 16.11 3.90 -0.15
CA LEU A 14 16.85 2.85 -0.84
C LEU A 14 16.07 2.38 -2.06
N ASP A 15 16.74 1.63 -2.94
CA ASP A 15 16.12 0.95 -4.08
C ASP A 15 15.42 1.96 -5.02
N VAL A 16 16.17 2.97 -5.41
CA VAL A 16 15.71 4.08 -6.26
C VAL A 16 16.10 3.94 -7.73
N ASP A 17 16.47 2.75 -8.15
CA ASP A 17 16.89 2.45 -9.52
C ASP A 17 15.78 2.66 -10.56
N THR A 18 14.52 2.65 -10.14
CA THR A 18 13.35 2.94 -10.98
C THR A 18 12.87 4.38 -10.91
N VAL A 19 13.58 5.26 -10.19
CA VAL A 19 13.23 6.68 -10.09
C VAL A 19 13.31 7.37 -11.45
N GLY A 20 12.26 8.08 -11.82
CA GLY A 20 12.18 8.80 -13.08
C GLY A 20 10.92 9.64 -13.23
N PRO A 21 10.70 10.27 -14.37
CA PRO A 21 9.46 10.96 -14.66
C PRO A 21 8.27 10.00 -14.58
N GLY A 22 7.25 10.38 -13.84
CA GLY A 22 6.06 9.54 -13.61
C GLY A 22 4.87 10.36 -13.10
N ARG A 23 3.79 9.66 -12.80
CA ARG A 23 2.60 10.26 -12.21
C ARG A 23 2.68 10.18 -10.70
N ARG A 24 2.40 11.28 -10.01
CA ARG A 24 2.32 11.30 -8.54
C ARG A 24 1.33 10.26 -8.01
N ALA A 25 0.23 10.01 -8.73
CA ALA A 25 -0.75 9.00 -8.34
C ALA A 25 -0.17 7.59 -8.24
N ASP A 26 0.85 7.24 -9.03
CA ASP A 26 1.49 5.91 -8.98
C ASP A 26 2.27 5.72 -7.68
N ASP A 27 3.04 6.71 -7.25
CA ASP A 27 3.81 6.65 -5.99
C ASP A 27 2.88 6.58 -4.78
N LEU A 28 1.82 7.43 -4.77
CA LEU A 28 0.84 7.42 -3.70
C LEU A 28 0.04 6.12 -3.66
N ALA A 29 -0.28 5.56 -4.83
CA ALA A 29 -0.95 4.28 -4.94
C ALA A 29 -0.11 3.13 -4.38
N CYS A 30 1.19 3.12 -4.61
CA CYS A 30 2.11 2.16 -4.00
C CYS A 30 2.05 2.23 -2.47
N LEU A 31 2.10 3.43 -1.88
CA LEU A 31 1.99 3.60 -0.43
C LEU A 31 0.64 3.11 0.10
N VAL A 32 -0.46 3.54 -0.51
CA VAL A 32 -1.81 3.13 -0.09
C VAL A 32 -1.98 1.62 -0.19
N ALA A 33 -1.53 1.00 -1.27
CA ALA A 33 -1.65 -0.45 -1.46
C ALA A 33 -0.89 -1.23 -0.37
N HIS A 34 0.39 -0.91 -0.16
CA HIS A 34 1.20 -1.60 0.85
C HIS A 34 0.64 -1.41 2.27
N LEU A 35 0.23 -0.20 2.63
CA LEU A 35 -0.37 0.04 3.95
C LEU A 35 -1.74 -0.65 4.09
N SER A 36 -2.53 -0.70 3.01
CA SER A 36 -3.83 -1.38 3.00
C SER A 36 -3.71 -2.89 3.15
N THR A 37 -2.68 -3.50 2.59
CA THR A 37 -2.42 -4.93 2.79
C THR A 37 -1.98 -5.21 4.23
N VAL A 38 -1.02 -4.45 4.76
CA VAL A 38 -0.51 -4.66 6.13
C VAL A 38 -1.60 -4.45 7.19
N GLN A 39 -2.50 -3.47 7.04
CA GLN A 39 -3.58 -3.24 8.01
C GLN A 39 -4.56 -4.42 8.13
N ARG A 40 -4.62 -5.29 7.14
CA ARG A 40 -5.48 -6.48 7.12
C ARG A 40 -4.78 -7.74 7.63
N MET A 41 -3.46 -7.70 7.76
CA MET A 41 -2.68 -8.78 8.33
C MET A 41 -2.88 -8.84 9.84
N ASN A 42 -2.77 -10.04 10.40
CA ASN A 42 -2.80 -10.23 11.86
C ASN A 42 -1.40 -9.96 12.44
N VAL A 43 -0.99 -8.69 12.38
CA VAL A 43 0.31 -8.24 12.87
C VAL A 43 0.14 -7.07 13.85
N PRO A 44 1.05 -6.87 14.81
CA PRO A 44 0.95 -5.78 15.79
C PRO A 44 0.89 -4.38 15.16
N GLN A 45 1.42 -4.22 13.95
CA GLN A 45 1.45 -2.96 13.22
C GLN A 45 0.14 -2.61 12.50
N ALA A 46 -0.82 -3.54 12.39
CA ALA A 46 -2.05 -3.35 11.59
C ALA A 46 -2.84 -2.10 12.01
N ASP A 47 -3.03 -1.89 13.32
CA ASP A 47 -3.73 -0.71 13.85
C ASP A 47 -2.98 0.59 13.54
N ARG A 48 -1.67 0.56 13.61
CA ARG A 48 -0.83 1.71 13.27
C ARG A 48 -0.95 2.07 11.79
N MET A 49 -0.96 1.06 10.91
CA MET A 49 -1.14 1.27 9.47
C MET A 49 -2.53 1.85 9.16
N ARG A 50 -3.56 1.39 9.85
CA ARG A 50 -4.92 1.95 9.73
C ARG A 50 -4.96 3.42 10.13
N GLN A 51 -4.32 3.80 11.24
CA GLN A 51 -4.23 5.19 11.68
C GLN A 51 -3.49 6.06 10.64
N ILE A 52 -2.39 5.57 10.09
CA ILE A 52 -1.63 6.27 9.04
C ILE A 52 -2.50 6.48 7.80
N LEU A 53 -3.18 5.45 7.30
CA LEU A 53 -4.07 5.57 6.13
C LEU A 53 -5.19 6.59 6.39
N THR A 54 -5.80 6.55 7.57
CA THR A 54 -6.87 7.49 7.95
C THR A 54 -6.37 8.94 7.92
N ALA A 55 -5.13 9.18 8.32
CA ALA A 55 -4.54 10.52 8.32
C ALA A 55 -4.05 10.95 6.92
N TRP A 56 -3.47 10.04 6.14
CA TRP A 56 -2.77 10.39 4.90
C TRP A 56 -3.66 10.40 3.66
N VAL A 57 -4.63 9.50 3.56
CA VAL A 57 -5.49 9.37 2.37
C VAL A 57 -6.23 10.67 2.05
N PRO A 58 -6.81 11.42 3.01
CA PRO A 58 -7.42 12.72 2.71
C PRO A 58 -6.44 13.76 2.14
N VAL A 59 -5.17 13.71 2.58
CA VAL A 59 -4.12 14.58 2.04
C VAL A 59 -3.78 14.18 0.60
N PHE A 60 -3.72 12.88 0.30
CA PHE A 60 -3.48 12.39 -1.05
C PHE A 60 -4.63 12.76 -1.99
N ASP A 61 -5.88 12.61 -1.54
CA ASP A 61 -7.08 12.98 -2.29
C ASP A 61 -7.13 14.47 -2.66
N SER A 62 -6.48 15.33 -1.89
CA SER A 62 -6.33 16.75 -2.23
C SER A 62 -5.24 17.03 -3.28
N ARG A 63 -4.44 16.03 -3.66
CA ARG A 63 -3.27 16.16 -4.54
C ARG A 63 -3.40 15.44 -5.88
N VAL A 64 -4.26 14.42 -5.94
CA VAL A 64 -4.52 13.60 -7.12
C VAL A 64 -6.01 13.27 -7.18
N ASP A 65 -6.48 12.77 -8.33
CA ASP A 65 -7.86 12.31 -8.47
C ASP A 65 -8.11 11.12 -7.52
N PRO A 66 -9.10 11.20 -6.59
CA PRO A 66 -9.38 10.16 -5.62
C PRO A 66 -9.79 8.83 -6.26
N ILE A 67 -10.51 8.85 -7.37
CA ILE A 67 -10.94 7.65 -8.10
C ILE A 67 -9.70 6.98 -8.70
N GLU A 68 -8.87 7.74 -9.40
CA GLU A 68 -7.63 7.25 -9.97
C GLU A 68 -6.73 6.64 -8.89
N LEU A 69 -6.60 7.30 -7.74
CA LEU A 69 -5.80 6.81 -6.62
C LEU A 69 -6.28 5.42 -6.14
N ARG A 70 -7.60 5.23 -5.92
CA ARG A 70 -8.15 3.94 -5.45
C ARG A 70 -7.94 2.83 -6.47
N LEU A 71 -8.23 3.09 -7.74
CA LEU A 71 -8.09 2.09 -8.80
C LEU A 71 -6.62 1.68 -9.01
N ARG A 72 -5.70 2.63 -8.99
CA ARG A 72 -4.27 2.33 -9.05
C ARG A 72 -3.78 1.57 -7.82
N SER A 73 -4.25 1.96 -6.64
CA SER A 73 -3.91 1.25 -5.39
C SER A 73 -4.42 -0.19 -5.42
N ALA A 74 -5.63 -0.42 -5.94
CA ALA A 74 -6.16 -1.77 -6.11
C ALA A 74 -5.31 -2.60 -7.09
N ALA A 75 -4.90 -2.02 -8.21
CA ALA A 75 -4.03 -2.69 -9.18
C ALA A 75 -2.67 -3.07 -8.57
N VAL A 76 -2.06 -2.16 -7.79
CA VAL A 76 -0.83 -2.46 -7.06
C VAL A 76 -1.06 -3.55 -6.02
N ALA A 77 -2.15 -3.50 -5.24
CA ALA A 77 -2.47 -4.53 -4.26
C ALA A 77 -2.57 -5.92 -4.92
N ILE A 78 -3.26 -6.04 -6.05
CA ILE A 78 -3.32 -7.30 -6.80
C ILE A 78 -1.94 -7.78 -7.23
N SER A 79 -1.03 -6.89 -7.62
CA SER A 79 0.34 -7.27 -7.97
C SER A 79 1.12 -7.86 -6.79
N LEU A 80 0.74 -7.52 -5.54
CA LEU A 80 1.36 -8.05 -4.33
C LEU A 80 0.81 -9.44 -3.94
N ALA A 81 -0.31 -9.88 -4.50
CA ALA A 81 -1.01 -11.10 -4.09
C ALA A 81 -0.20 -12.39 -4.26
N THR A 82 0.82 -12.39 -5.12
CA THR A 82 1.72 -13.53 -5.30
C THR A 82 2.85 -13.59 -4.25
N GLY A 83 3.02 -12.51 -3.47
CA GLY A 83 4.11 -12.38 -2.49
C GLY A 83 4.16 -13.52 -1.48
N PRO A 84 3.08 -13.79 -0.73
CA PRO A 84 3.05 -14.84 0.29
C PRO A 84 3.43 -16.22 -0.25
N TYR A 85 2.93 -16.60 -1.43
CA TYR A 85 3.32 -17.85 -2.08
C TYR A 85 4.80 -17.86 -2.48
N ARG A 86 5.30 -16.78 -3.06
CA ARG A 86 6.72 -16.67 -3.46
C ARG A 86 7.68 -16.74 -2.27
N SER A 87 7.26 -16.19 -1.12
CA SER A 87 8.01 -16.23 0.13
C SER A 87 7.83 -17.54 0.90
N GLN A 88 7.01 -18.47 0.39
CA GLN A 88 6.70 -19.77 1.02
C GLN A 88 6.19 -19.62 2.46
N GLU A 89 5.28 -18.66 2.68
CA GLU A 89 4.65 -18.47 3.97
C GLU A 89 3.67 -19.61 4.27
N ASP A 90 3.67 -20.11 5.50
CA ASP A 90 2.85 -21.26 5.90
C ASP A 90 1.35 -21.03 5.66
N ASN A 91 0.90 -19.79 5.77
CA ASN A 91 -0.50 -19.37 5.60
C ASN A 91 -0.73 -18.60 4.29
N TRP A 92 0.08 -18.82 3.26
CA TRP A 92 0.07 -18.05 2.02
C TRP A 92 -1.33 -17.91 1.37
N GLN A 93 -2.19 -18.93 1.47
CA GLN A 93 -3.55 -18.86 0.90
C GLN A 93 -4.38 -17.79 1.59
N ALA A 94 -4.36 -17.75 2.94
CA ALA A 94 -5.09 -16.76 3.71
C ALA A 94 -4.54 -15.36 3.49
N GLU A 95 -3.22 -15.20 3.44
CA GLU A 95 -2.58 -13.93 3.17
C GLU A 95 -2.88 -13.43 1.75
N THR A 96 -2.84 -14.31 0.75
CA THR A 96 -3.22 -13.97 -0.63
C THR A 96 -4.67 -13.48 -0.70
N LEU A 97 -5.60 -14.18 -0.06
CA LEU A 97 -7.01 -13.76 -0.01
C LEU A 97 -7.16 -12.40 0.69
N SER A 98 -6.45 -12.17 1.80
CA SER A 98 -6.46 -10.88 2.50
C SER A 98 -5.99 -9.72 1.62
N ILE A 99 -5.00 -9.95 0.75
CA ILE A 99 -4.52 -8.95 -0.21
C ILE A 99 -5.58 -8.68 -1.29
N VAL A 100 -6.23 -9.73 -1.80
CA VAL A 100 -7.32 -9.59 -2.79
C VAL A 100 -8.50 -8.81 -2.18
N ASP A 101 -8.89 -9.13 -0.94
CA ASP A 101 -9.93 -8.40 -0.20
C ASP A 101 -9.57 -6.92 -0.01
N ALA A 102 -8.28 -6.61 0.21
CA ALA A 102 -7.81 -5.23 0.30
C ALA A 102 -8.00 -4.48 -1.03
N ALA A 103 -7.69 -5.14 -2.16
CA ALA A 103 -7.89 -4.56 -3.48
C ALA A 103 -9.39 -4.34 -3.78
N GLU A 104 -10.23 -5.32 -3.47
CA GLU A 104 -11.68 -5.20 -3.63
C GLU A 104 -12.25 -4.05 -2.81
N ALA A 105 -11.82 -3.92 -1.55
CA ALA A 105 -12.23 -2.82 -0.69
C ALA A 105 -11.86 -1.43 -1.26
N LEU A 106 -10.73 -1.31 -1.94
CA LEU A 106 -10.32 -0.06 -2.60
C LEU A 106 -11.23 0.25 -3.81
N VAL A 107 -11.55 -0.75 -4.62
CA VAL A 107 -12.49 -0.58 -5.76
C VAL A 107 -13.88 -0.20 -5.26
N ASN A 108 -14.37 -0.82 -4.21
CA ASN A 108 -15.70 -0.56 -3.64
C ASN A 108 -15.87 0.85 -3.07
N GLN A 109 -14.77 1.56 -2.76
CA GLN A 109 -14.81 2.96 -2.35
C GLN A 109 -15.21 3.92 -3.49
N VAL A 110 -15.10 3.49 -4.75
CA VAL A 110 -15.33 4.33 -5.94
C VAL A 110 -16.34 3.72 -6.93
N ALA A 111 -16.86 2.56 -6.57
CA ALA A 111 -17.89 1.87 -7.36
C ALA A 111 -19.28 2.51 -7.19
#